data_f290d76c6637f53fcafee50c882c4f09
#
_entry.id   f290d76c6637f53fcafee50c882c4f09
#
_cell.length_a   1.000
_cell.length_b   1.000
_cell.length_c   1.000
_cell.angle_alpha   90.00
_cell.angle_beta   90.00
_cell.angle_gamma   90.00
#
_symmetry.space_group_name_H-M   'P 1'
#
loop_
_entity.id
_entity.type
_entity.pdbx_description
1 polymer ?
#
loop_
_entity_poly.entity_id
_entity_poly.type
_entity_poly.pdbx_seq_one_letter_code
_entity_poly.pdbx_strand_id
1 'polypeptide(L)'
;PTTEPGKADEAIENLQLKPGKLISINQVNAANCRRAVAAGMCIDIMASDKIVFASDMTDERLDGLFAECGEAIRSTKADFWGLHLPYQTYDISSTNENTRVTAVLKLKRLIELTIEHLRPQHFVIHPNTGTILTTGGDFAERTVQSSKSLAELQRHIESCNAQHGTKAILCVENCARSLAYDGDSLLDLLDAEGLEKVRVCLDTGHALIPLNGKYIDPVRNGDALDVLRRIGTRLGTLHIQQNPGALDPTDPKDKHLEPFSGGLIDWGEFYYELLKNNRYRGCFLYEVSFKQVYDGDGSTIESAKSNYTNLIYPAFVRTVAAKK
;
A
#
# COMPACT_ATOMS: atom_id res chain seq x y z
N PRO A 1 9.07 -5.03 14.19
CA PRO A 1 8.67 -5.88 15.29
C PRO A 1 9.65 -7.04 15.40
N THR A 2 10.48 -7.01 16.46
CA THR A 2 11.37 -8.09 16.82
C THR A 2 10.50 -9.28 17.25
N THR A 3 10.66 -10.39 16.57
CA THR A 3 10.11 -11.68 16.97
C THR A 3 10.67 -12.04 18.33
N GLU A 4 9.83 -12.02 19.38
CA GLU A 4 10.16 -12.66 20.65
C GLU A 4 10.30 -14.17 20.40
N PRO A 5 11.44 -14.78 20.72
CA PRO A 5 11.56 -16.25 20.68
C PRO A 5 10.81 -16.82 21.87
N GLY A 6 9.69 -17.52 21.63
CA GLY A 6 9.05 -18.29 22.69
C GLY A 6 7.54 -18.41 22.69
N LYS A 7 6.79 -17.88 21.70
CA LYS A 7 5.38 -18.26 21.53
C LYS A 7 5.34 -19.54 20.71
N ALA A 8 4.74 -20.60 21.29
CA ALA A 8 4.40 -21.82 20.59
C ALA A 8 3.73 -21.48 19.25
N ASP A 9 4.09 -22.22 18.18
CA ASP A 9 3.50 -22.05 16.85
C ASP A 9 1.97 -22.12 16.97
N GLU A 10 1.33 -20.94 16.95
CA GLU A 10 -0.13 -20.88 16.86
C GLU A 10 -0.53 -21.59 15.58
N ALA A 11 -1.48 -22.52 15.68
CA ALA A 11 -1.91 -23.29 14.53
C ALA A 11 -2.40 -22.34 13.44
N ILE A 12 -1.83 -22.42 12.24
CA ILE A 12 -2.06 -21.47 11.14
C ILE A 12 -3.56 -21.28 10.83
N GLU A 13 -4.36 -22.33 11.04
CA GLU A 13 -5.79 -22.33 10.86
C GLU A 13 -6.53 -21.33 11.76
N ASN A 14 -5.93 -20.93 12.88
CA ASN A 14 -6.51 -19.99 13.83
C ASN A 14 -6.04 -18.55 13.56
N LEU A 15 -5.12 -18.35 12.63
CA LEU A 15 -4.61 -17.04 12.28
C LEU A 15 -5.57 -16.32 11.34
N GLN A 16 -5.96 -15.12 11.70
CA GLN A 16 -6.79 -14.26 10.87
C GLN A 16 -6.21 -12.84 10.85
N LEU A 17 -5.94 -12.34 9.64
CA LEU A 17 -5.56 -10.95 9.47
C LEU A 17 -6.76 -10.04 9.67
N LYS A 18 -6.52 -8.85 10.16
CA LYS A 18 -7.56 -7.83 10.24
C LYS A 18 -7.83 -7.26 8.84
N PRO A 19 -9.07 -7.29 8.34
CA PRO A 19 -9.36 -6.64 7.07
C PRO A 19 -9.34 -5.12 7.22
N GLY A 20 -8.97 -4.43 6.17
CA GLY A 20 -8.93 -2.97 6.13
C GLY A 20 -9.34 -2.41 4.78
N LYS A 21 -9.55 -1.10 4.74
CA LYS A 21 -9.93 -0.38 3.52
C LYS A 21 -9.13 0.91 3.38
N LEU A 22 -8.57 1.12 2.20
CA LEU A 22 -8.00 2.40 1.80
C LEU A 22 -9.13 3.35 1.42
N ILE A 23 -9.21 4.49 2.10
CA ILE A 23 -10.21 5.54 1.86
C ILE A 23 -9.50 6.88 1.57
N SER A 24 -10.14 7.76 0.80
CA SER A 24 -9.57 9.08 0.55
C SER A 24 -9.58 9.95 1.80
N ILE A 25 -8.59 10.83 1.95
CA ILE A 25 -8.43 11.72 3.11
C ILE A 25 -9.69 12.56 3.39
N ASN A 26 -10.40 13.01 2.35
CA ASN A 26 -11.66 13.76 2.49
C ASN A 26 -12.86 12.90 2.93
N GLN A 27 -12.72 11.59 2.96
CA GLN A 27 -13.71 10.65 3.47
C GLN A 27 -13.48 10.30 4.95
N VAL A 28 -12.36 10.75 5.53
CA VAL A 28 -12.05 10.52 6.95
C VAL A 28 -12.89 11.45 7.80
N ASN A 29 -13.97 10.93 8.32
CA ASN A 29 -14.88 11.61 9.23
C ASN A 29 -15.43 10.64 10.28
N ALA A 30 -16.05 11.17 11.33
CA ALA A 30 -16.56 10.36 12.44
C ALA A 30 -17.60 9.30 12.00
N ALA A 31 -18.39 9.55 10.94
CA ALA A 31 -19.37 8.59 10.46
C ALA A 31 -18.68 7.36 9.83
N ASN A 32 -17.74 7.58 8.88
CA ASN A 32 -16.99 6.50 8.23
C ASN A 32 -16.07 5.75 9.22
N CYS A 33 -15.46 6.48 10.16
CA CYS A 33 -14.68 5.86 11.23
C CYS A 33 -15.54 4.94 12.11
N ARG A 34 -16.73 5.36 12.52
CA ARG A 34 -17.69 4.48 13.26
C ARG A 34 -18.09 3.25 12.44
N ARG A 35 -18.30 3.39 11.14
CA ARG A 35 -18.60 2.24 10.24
C ARG A 35 -17.47 1.23 10.23
N ALA A 36 -16.22 1.71 10.10
CA ALA A 36 -15.03 0.84 10.14
C ALA A 36 -14.95 0.09 11.49
N VAL A 37 -15.15 0.79 12.60
CA VAL A 37 -15.20 0.19 13.95
C VAL A 37 -16.29 -0.87 14.05
N ALA A 38 -17.52 -0.56 13.62
CA ALA A 38 -18.65 -1.49 13.65
C ALA A 38 -18.40 -2.73 12.77
N ALA A 39 -17.72 -2.58 11.64
CA ALA A 39 -17.33 -3.67 10.77
C ALA A 39 -16.10 -4.46 11.28
N GLY A 40 -15.42 -4.00 12.32
CA GLY A 40 -14.16 -4.59 12.81
C GLY A 40 -13.01 -4.46 11.80
N MET A 41 -12.99 -3.38 11.03
CA MET A 41 -11.99 -3.11 10.00
C MET A 41 -11.01 -2.02 10.44
N CYS A 42 -9.80 -2.08 9.93
CA CYS A 42 -8.88 -0.96 9.96
C CYS A 42 -9.05 -0.05 8.73
N ILE A 43 -8.52 1.16 8.81
CA ILE A 43 -8.50 2.12 7.71
C ILE A 43 -7.08 2.56 7.40
N ASP A 44 -6.78 2.68 6.11
CA ASP A 44 -5.66 3.44 5.57
C ASP A 44 -6.19 4.67 4.83
N ILE A 45 -5.37 5.69 4.71
CA ILE A 45 -5.76 6.96 4.10
C ILE A 45 -4.95 7.19 2.83
N MET A 46 -5.63 7.49 1.72
CA MET A 46 -5.04 8.01 0.51
C MET A 46 -4.97 9.55 0.58
N ALA A 47 -3.78 10.11 0.65
CA ALA A 47 -3.54 11.54 0.52
C ALA A 47 -3.51 11.93 -0.97
N SER A 48 -4.66 12.13 -1.57
CA SER A 48 -4.77 12.45 -3.00
C SER A 48 -4.12 13.80 -3.32
N ASP A 49 -3.30 13.84 -4.39
CA ASP A 49 -2.66 15.07 -4.91
C ASP A 49 -3.67 16.20 -5.12
N LYS A 50 -4.85 15.89 -5.65
CA LYS A 50 -5.92 16.88 -5.90
C LYS A 50 -6.45 17.54 -4.64
N ILE A 51 -6.21 16.94 -3.47
CA ILE A 51 -6.64 17.48 -2.18
C ILE A 51 -5.46 18.16 -1.49
N VAL A 52 -4.39 17.40 -1.20
CA VAL A 52 -3.28 17.92 -0.37
C VAL A 52 -2.37 18.92 -1.09
N PHE A 53 -2.41 18.94 -2.43
CA PHE A 53 -1.67 19.89 -3.28
C PHE A 53 -2.58 20.76 -4.14
N ALA A 54 -3.85 20.91 -3.74
CA ALA A 54 -4.76 21.84 -4.40
C ALA A 54 -4.18 23.27 -4.38
N SER A 55 -4.44 24.05 -5.43
CA SER A 55 -3.87 25.39 -5.59
C SER A 55 -4.26 26.38 -4.49
N ASP A 56 -5.36 26.11 -3.79
CA ASP A 56 -5.87 26.88 -2.66
C ASP A 56 -5.54 26.24 -1.29
N MET A 57 -4.74 25.16 -1.26
CA MET A 57 -4.31 24.51 -0.04
C MET A 57 -3.14 25.27 0.59
N THR A 58 -3.42 25.99 1.67
CA THR A 58 -2.38 26.63 2.50
C THR A 58 -1.87 25.65 3.55
N ASP A 59 -0.72 25.96 4.18
CA ASP A 59 -0.16 25.12 5.24
C ASP A 59 -1.13 25.01 6.44
N GLU A 60 -1.84 26.09 6.79
CA GLU A 60 -2.83 26.08 7.89
C GLU A 60 -4.06 25.21 7.55
N ARG A 61 -4.52 25.26 6.30
CA ARG A 61 -5.64 24.39 5.86
C ARG A 61 -5.24 22.93 5.81
N LEU A 62 -4.01 22.66 5.39
CA LEU A 62 -3.47 21.31 5.36
C LEU A 62 -3.34 20.75 6.78
N ASP A 63 -2.77 21.52 7.71
CA ASP A 63 -2.69 21.16 9.13
C ASP A 63 -4.08 20.90 9.73
N GLY A 64 -5.03 21.80 9.49
CA GLY A 64 -6.43 21.66 9.93
C GLY A 64 -7.07 20.36 9.40
N LEU A 65 -6.86 20.00 8.14
CA LEU A 65 -7.37 18.77 7.55
C LEU A 65 -6.84 17.52 8.28
N PHE A 66 -5.54 17.47 8.56
CA PHE A 66 -4.95 16.34 9.29
C PHE A 66 -5.40 16.30 10.76
N ALA A 67 -5.57 17.45 11.40
CA ALA A 67 -6.09 17.54 12.76
C ALA A 67 -7.54 17.03 12.85
N GLU A 68 -8.42 17.40 11.90
CA GLU A 68 -9.80 16.91 11.81
C GLU A 68 -9.86 15.41 11.58
N CYS A 69 -9.03 14.86 10.68
CA CYS A 69 -8.90 13.42 10.49
C CYS A 69 -8.47 12.71 11.79
N GLY A 70 -7.46 13.26 12.48
CA GLY A 70 -6.98 12.71 13.75
C GLY A 70 -8.06 12.73 14.83
N GLU A 71 -8.85 13.78 14.93
CA GLU A 71 -9.99 13.86 15.87
C GLU A 71 -11.06 12.83 15.54
N ALA A 72 -11.42 12.66 14.27
CA ALA A 72 -12.38 11.65 13.83
C ALA A 72 -11.95 10.23 14.22
N ILE A 73 -10.66 9.92 14.03
CA ILE A 73 -10.08 8.62 14.38
C ILE A 73 -10.07 8.42 15.90
N ARG A 74 -9.57 9.38 16.67
CA ARG A 74 -9.46 9.28 18.13
C ARG A 74 -10.84 9.19 18.81
N SER A 75 -11.77 10.08 18.44
CA SER A 75 -13.10 10.13 19.06
C SER A 75 -13.93 8.88 18.81
N THR A 76 -13.68 8.19 17.70
CA THR A 76 -14.38 6.95 17.35
C THR A 76 -13.62 5.68 17.72
N LYS A 77 -12.35 5.80 18.11
CA LYS A 77 -11.41 4.69 18.33
C LYS A 77 -11.25 3.82 17.09
N ALA A 78 -11.32 4.43 15.91
CA ALA A 78 -11.06 3.72 14.66
C ALA A 78 -9.60 3.24 14.62
N ASP A 79 -9.41 2.05 14.08
CA ASP A 79 -8.08 1.45 13.92
C ASP A 79 -7.44 1.99 12.64
N PHE A 80 -6.59 2.99 12.79
CA PHE A 80 -5.85 3.62 11.69
C PHE A 80 -4.46 2.97 11.56
N TRP A 81 -4.10 2.59 10.32
CA TRP A 81 -2.85 1.88 10.06
C TRP A 81 -1.84 2.70 9.30
N GLY A 82 -2.21 3.34 8.21
CA GLY A 82 -1.23 4.00 7.39
C GLY A 82 -1.75 5.10 6.48
N LEU A 83 -0.80 5.79 5.84
CA LEU A 83 -1.10 6.81 4.85
C LEU A 83 -0.36 6.49 3.56
N HIS A 84 -1.11 6.45 2.46
CA HIS A 84 -0.57 6.47 1.11
C HIS A 84 -0.23 7.91 0.73
N LEU A 85 1.05 8.16 0.50
CA LEU A 85 1.55 9.47 0.07
C LEU A 85 1.10 9.79 -1.36
N PRO A 86 0.89 11.07 -1.70
CA PRO A 86 0.56 11.48 -3.07
C PRO A 86 1.71 11.16 -4.02
N TYR A 87 1.37 10.81 -5.28
CA TYR A 87 2.33 10.27 -6.24
C TYR A 87 2.19 10.81 -7.67
N GLN A 88 1.24 11.70 -7.94
CA GLN A 88 0.95 12.18 -9.29
C GLN A 88 1.66 13.50 -9.64
N THR A 89 1.87 14.38 -8.68
CA THR A 89 2.35 15.74 -8.91
C THR A 89 3.86 15.89 -8.70
N TYR A 90 4.41 15.22 -7.70
CA TYR A 90 5.81 15.40 -7.28
C TYR A 90 6.63 14.13 -7.49
N ASP A 91 7.56 14.19 -8.45
CA ASP A 91 8.38 13.05 -8.86
C ASP A 91 9.68 12.94 -8.06
N ILE A 92 9.72 11.98 -7.14
CA ILE A 92 10.90 11.68 -6.32
C ILE A 92 12.04 11.04 -7.10
N SER A 93 11.79 10.56 -8.33
CA SER A 93 12.78 9.96 -9.21
C SER A 93 13.31 10.93 -10.28
N SER A 94 12.93 12.20 -10.22
CA SER A 94 13.32 13.19 -11.21
C SER A 94 14.84 13.32 -11.30
N THR A 95 15.38 13.31 -12.54
CA THR A 95 16.80 13.59 -12.81
C THR A 95 17.13 15.07 -12.67
N ASN A 96 16.12 15.95 -12.64
CA ASN A 96 16.29 17.34 -12.26
C ASN A 96 16.29 17.44 -10.72
N GLU A 97 17.45 17.76 -10.15
CA GLU A 97 17.64 17.81 -8.69
C GLU A 97 16.68 18.80 -7.99
N ASN A 98 16.37 19.95 -8.58
CA ASN A 98 15.44 20.91 -7.98
C ASN A 98 14.02 20.33 -7.90
N THR A 99 13.58 19.63 -8.94
CA THR A 99 12.28 18.94 -8.96
C THR A 99 12.25 17.83 -7.90
N ARG A 100 13.29 17.00 -7.83
CA ARG A 100 13.42 15.94 -6.84
C ARG A 100 13.40 16.47 -5.41
N VAL A 101 14.22 17.48 -5.11
CA VAL A 101 14.28 18.08 -3.77
C VAL A 101 12.94 18.72 -3.38
N THR A 102 12.27 19.39 -4.31
CA THR A 102 10.93 19.94 -4.07
C THR A 102 9.93 18.83 -3.73
N ALA A 103 9.95 17.73 -4.46
CA ALA A 103 9.10 16.57 -4.18
C ALA A 103 9.34 16.04 -2.76
N VAL A 104 10.61 15.80 -2.41
CA VAL A 104 10.98 15.30 -1.08
C VAL A 104 10.53 16.25 0.04
N LEU A 105 10.72 17.57 -0.12
CA LEU A 105 10.28 18.55 0.88
C LEU A 105 8.77 18.55 1.08
N LYS A 106 7.99 18.47 0.01
CA LYS A 106 6.52 18.39 0.09
C LYS A 106 6.05 17.13 0.80
N LEU A 107 6.67 15.98 0.51
CA LEU A 107 6.34 14.73 1.16
C LEU A 107 6.78 14.70 2.64
N LYS A 108 7.92 15.27 2.98
CA LYS A 108 8.35 15.43 4.39
C LYS A 108 7.31 16.19 5.21
N ARG A 109 6.74 17.28 4.67
CA ARG A 109 5.68 18.03 5.36
C ARG A 109 4.44 17.16 5.63
N LEU A 110 4.00 16.34 4.67
CA LEU A 110 2.88 15.43 4.87
C LEU A 110 3.19 14.34 5.91
N ILE A 111 4.42 13.84 5.92
CA ILE A 111 4.89 12.85 6.91
C ILE A 111 4.83 13.46 8.33
N GLU A 112 5.32 14.69 8.52
CA GLU A 112 5.25 15.41 9.80
C GLU A 112 3.81 15.51 10.30
N LEU A 113 2.90 16.06 9.50
CA LEU A 113 1.50 16.22 9.85
C LEU A 113 0.82 14.88 10.18
N THR A 114 1.14 13.85 9.38
CA THR A 114 0.57 12.51 9.62
C THR A 114 1.05 11.92 10.93
N ILE A 115 2.34 12.02 11.23
CA ILE A 115 2.89 11.51 12.50
C ILE A 115 2.33 12.29 13.69
N GLU A 116 2.25 13.61 13.59
CA GLU A 116 1.74 14.48 14.65
C GLU A 116 0.26 14.18 14.98
N HIS A 117 -0.59 14.16 13.96
CA HIS A 117 -2.05 14.10 14.14
C HIS A 117 -2.62 12.69 14.12
N LEU A 118 -2.05 11.76 13.33
CA LEU A 118 -2.64 10.45 13.05
C LEU A 118 -1.85 9.27 13.65
N ARG A 119 -0.53 9.39 13.83
CA ARG A 119 0.35 8.33 14.37
C ARG A 119 0.29 7.02 13.57
N PRO A 120 0.66 7.02 12.29
CA PRO A 120 0.57 5.85 11.42
C PRO A 120 1.53 4.74 11.83
N GLN A 121 1.26 3.51 11.38
CA GLN A 121 2.20 2.39 11.42
C GLN A 121 3.08 2.34 10.17
N HIS A 122 2.58 2.84 9.03
CA HIS A 122 3.34 2.90 7.78
C HIS A 122 2.95 4.09 6.91
N PHE A 123 3.84 4.40 5.98
CA PHE A 123 3.61 5.23 4.82
C PHE A 123 3.80 4.38 3.57
N VAL A 124 2.92 4.52 2.58
CA VAL A 124 3.11 3.93 1.25
C VAL A 124 3.51 5.01 0.28
N ILE A 125 4.46 4.70 -0.60
CA ILE A 125 4.95 5.61 -1.64
C ILE A 125 5.21 4.87 -2.95
N HIS A 126 4.86 5.50 -4.07
CA HIS A 126 5.30 5.05 -5.38
C HIS A 126 6.77 5.43 -5.62
N PRO A 127 7.58 4.60 -6.29
CA PRO A 127 8.99 4.89 -6.52
C PRO A 127 9.23 6.02 -7.52
N ASN A 128 8.24 6.37 -8.32
CA ASN A 128 8.24 7.45 -9.32
C ASN A 128 6.84 7.91 -9.67
N THR A 129 6.74 9.08 -10.29
CA THR A 129 5.49 9.61 -10.85
C THR A 129 5.31 9.15 -12.29
N GLY A 130 4.07 8.73 -12.63
CA GLY A 130 3.71 8.28 -13.97
C GLY A 130 4.39 6.97 -14.39
N THR A 131 4.27 6.62 -15.67
CA THR A 131 4.91 5.44 -16.23
C THR A 131 6.28 5.80 -16.79
N ILE A 132 7.30 4.99 -16.55
CA ILE A 132 8.66 5.19 -17.07
C ILE A 132 8.69 5.33 -18.59
N LEU A 133 7.78 4.64 -19.26
CA LEU A 133 7.65 4.65 -20.71
C LEU A 133 7.24 5.99 -21.30
N THR A 134 6.54 6.81 -20.54
CA THR A 134 5.97 8.09 -21.01
C THR A 134 6.77 9.30 -20.58
N THR A 135 7.59 9.18 -19.54
CA THR A 135 8.30 10.33 -18.97
C THR A 135 9.67 10.60 -19.57
N GLY A 136 10.20 9.66 -20.40
CA GLY A 136 11.56 9.77 -20.93
C GLY A 136 12.64 9.72 -19.82
N GLY A 137 13.85 9.48 -20.19
CA GLY A 137 14.95 9.43 -19.24
C GLY A 137 15.53 8.04 -19.04
N ASP A 138 16.75 7.99 -18.54
CA ASP A 138 17.45 6.74 -18.24
C ASP A 138 16.81 6.08 -17.00
N PHE A 139 16.37 4.84 -17.15
CA PHE A 139 15.84 4.03 -16.08
C PHE A 139 16.82 3.94 -14.90
N ALA A 140 18.10 3.69 -15.18
CA ALA A 140 19.13 3.56 -14.16
C ALA A 140 19.33 4.86 -13.37
N GLU A 141 19.37 6.02 -14.05
CA GLU A 141 19.52 7.32 -13.41
C GLU A 141 18.32 7.63 -12.51
N ARG A 142 17.09 7.38 -12.99
CA ARG A 142 15.88 7.59 -12.20
C ARG A 142 15.80 6.64 -10.99
N THR A 143 16.29 5.40 -11.13
CA THR A 143 16.39 4.46 -10.00
C THR A 143 17.33 5.02 -8.93
N VAL A 144 18.48 5.55 -9.29
CA VAL A 144 19.42 6.20 -8.36
C VAL A 144 18.74 7.41 -7.65
N GLN A 145 18.04 8.26 -8.38
CA GLN A 145 17.35 9.41 -7.79
C GLN A 145 16.21 9.00 -6.86
N SER A 146 15.44 7.97 -7.23
CA SER A 146 14.41 7.41 -6.39
C SER A 146 15.00 6.86 -5.08
N SER A 147 16.04 6.03 -5.16
CA SER A 147 16.73 5.48 -3.97
C SER A 147 17.24 6.58 -3.04
N LYS A 148 17.87 7.62 -3.60
CA LYS A 148 18.32 8.80 -2.84
C LYS A 148 17.17 9.48 -2.10
N SER A 149 16.04 9.69 -2.76
CA SER A 149 14.85 10.32 -2.19
C SER A 149 14.22 9.45 -1.11
N LEU A 150 14.10 8.14 -1.34
CA LEU A 150 13.59 7.19 -0.36
C LEU A 150 14.44 7.15 0.91
N ALA A 151 15.77 7.19 0.76
CA ALA A 151 16.68 7.25 1.90
C ALA A 151 16.54 8.56 2.70
N GLU A 152 16.30 9.69 2.01
CA GLU A 152 16.02 10.97 2.67
C GLU A 152 14.68 10.95 3.43
N LEU A 153 13.63 10.38 2.84
CA LEU A 153 12.30 10.24 3.48
C LEU A 153 12.37 9.27 4.66
N GLN A 154 13.09 8.14 4.53
CA GLN A 154 13.25 7.18 5.61
C GLN A 154 13.94 7.82 6.83
N ARG A 155 15.04 8.54 6.63
CA ARG A 155 15.71 9.27 7.73
C ARG A 155 14.79 10.31 8.37
N HIS A 156 13.97 10.98 7.58
CA HIS A 156 13.01 11.96 8.09
C HIS A 156 11.93 11.30 8.96
N ILE A 157 11.37 10.17 8.50
CA ILE A 157 10.41 9.37 9.30
C ILE A 157 11.05 8.93 10.63
N GLU A 158 12.29 8.48 10.62
CA GLU A 158 13.00 8.09 11.85
C GLU A 158 13.16 9.27 12.84
N SER A 159 13.47 10.45 12.32
CA SER A 159 13.54 11.67 13.13
C SER A 159 12.18 12.04 13.75
N CYS A 160 11.11 12.02 12.96
CA CYS A 160 9.75 12.28 13.44
C CYS A 160 9.29 11.20 14.45
N ASN A 161 9.61 9.93 14.18
CA ASN A 161 9.33 8.83 15.11
C ASN A 161 9.99 9.06 16.47
N ALA A 162 11.25 9.48 16.48
CA ALA A 162 11.98 9.77 17.73
C ALA A 162 11.34 10.94 18.49
N GLN A 163 10.91 11.98 17.77
CA GLN A 163 10.29 13.17 18.35
C GLN A 163 8.90 12.88 18.95
N HIS A 164 8.07 12.08 18.27
CA HIS A 164 6.67 11.84 18.64
C HIS A 164 6.44 10.50 19.34
N GLY A 165 7.47 9.67 19.53
CA GLY A 165 7.35 8.35 20.15
C GLY A 165 6.54 7.37 19.30
N THR A 166 6.63 7.46 17.97
CA THR A 166 5.97 6.57 16.99
C THR A 166 6.97 5.56 16.41
N LYS A 167 6.51 4.65 15.56
CA LYS A 167 7.33 3.62 14.91
C LYS A 167 6.92 3.39 13.45
N ALA A 168 6.47 4.43 12.78
CA ALA A 168 6.08 4.35 11.38
C ALA A 168 7.24 3.87 10.49
N ILE A 169 6.93 3.08 9.48
CA ILE A 169 7.88 2.59 8.48
C ILE A 169 7.52 3.15 7.09
N LEU A 170 8.50 3.25 6.20
CA LEU A 170 8.28 3.57 4.80
C LEU A 170 8.14 2.26 4.01
N CYS A 171 7.10 2.19 3.16
CA CYS A 171 6.86 1.06 2.27
C CYS A 171 6.81 1.56 0.82
N VAL A 172 7.63 0.97 -0.05
CA VAL A 172 7.60 1.24 -1.49
C VAL A 172 6.64 0.26 -2.15
N GLU A 173 5.74 0.78 -2.97
CA GLU A 173 4.75 -0.03 -3.68
C GLU A 173 5.28 -0.51 -5.03
N ASN A 174 4.99 -1.78 -5.38
CA ASN A 174 5.14 -2.24 -6.74
C ASN A 174 4.04 -1.63 -7.60
N CYS A 175 4.44 -0.83 -8.56
CA CYS A 175 3.51 -0.12 -9.43
C CYS A 175 3.67 -0.57 -10.87
N ALA A 176 2.57 -0.73 -11.59
CA ALA A 176 2.58 -1.04 -12.99
C ALA A 176 3.43 -0.02 -13.79
N ARG A 177 4.34 -0.53 -14.65
CA ARG A 177 5.17 0.28 -15.53
C ARG A 177 6.02 1.35 -14.81
N SER A 178 6.41 1.09 -13.59
CA SER A 178 7.23 1.97 -12.74
C SER A 178 8.67 1.46 -12.61
N LEU A 179 9.48 2.12 -11.78
CA LEU A 179 10.82 1.64 -11.40
C LEU A 179 10.78 0.35 -10.59
N ALA A 180 9.67 0.07 -9.92
CA ALA A 180 9.43 -1.13 -9.12
C ALA A 180 8.19 -1.87 -9.66
N TYR A 181 8.28 -2.46 -10.84
CA TYR A 181 7.15 -3.10 -11.52
C TYR A 181 6.99 -4.59 -11.20
N ASP A 182 8.03 -5.24 -10.71
CA ASP A 182 8.02 -6.64 -10.28
C ASP A 182 8.89 -6.86 -9.04
N GLY A 183 9.00 -8.12 -8.59
CA GLY A 183 9.76 -8.45 -7.39
C GLY A 183 11.25 -8.17 -7.50
N ASP A 184 11.86 -8.36 -8.68
CA ASP A 184 13.28 -8.14 -8.88
C ASP A 184 13.61 -6.65 -8.91
N SER A 185 12.92 -5.86 -9.73
CA SER A 185 13.11 -4.40 -9.80
C SER A 185 12.85 -3.70 -8.47
N LEU A 186 11.89 -4.23 -7.68
CA LEU A 186 11.60 -3.74 -6.35
C LEU A 186 12.76 -4.01 -5.38
N LEU A 187 13.31 -5.23 -5.39
CA LEU A 187 14.45 -5.59 -4.54
C LEU A 187 15.70 -4.85 -4.95
N ASP A 188 15.98 -4.73 -6.25
CA ASP A 188 17.10 -3.95 -6.78
C ASP A 188 17.05 -2.49 -6.32
N LEU A 189 15.85 -1.88 -6.34
CA LEU A 189 15.66 -0.52 -5.84
C LEU A 189 15.95 -0.43 -4.33
N LEU A 190 15.53 -1.43 -3.54
CA LEU A 190 15.65 -1.45 -2.09
C LEU A 190 17.01 -1.96 -1.57
N ASP A 191 17.86 -2.50 -2.43
CA ASP A 191 19.22 -2.91 -2.05
C ASP A 191 20.22 -1.74 -2.04
N ALA A 192 19.78 -0.52 -2.40
CA ALA A 192 20.59 0.68 -2.28
C ALA A 192 20.88 1.01 -0.81
N GLU A 193 22.05 1.62 -0.57
CA GLU A 193 22.48 2.07 0.77
C GLU A 193 21.46 3.01 1.42
N GLY A 194 21.17 2.77 2.68
CA GLY A 194 20.23 3.57 3.49
C GLY A 194 18.77 3.16 3.36
N LEU A 195 18.48 2.06 2.66
CA LEU A 195 17.11 1.53 2.49
C LEU A 195 16.85 0.23 3.27
N GLU A 196 17.72 -0.16 4.17
CA GLU A 196 17.64 -1.43 4.91
C GLU A 196 16.35 -1.55 5.74
N LYS A 197 15.79 -0.41 6.18
CA LYS A 197 14.55 -0.34 6.97
C LYS A 197 13.31 -0.12 6.11
N VAL A 198 13.47 0.27 4.86
CA VAL A 198 12.36 0.42 3.93
C VAL A 198 11.77 -0.95 3.63
N ARG A 199 10.46 -1.03 3.59
CA ARG A 199 9.71 -2.25 3.34
C ARG A 199 8.95 -2.14 2.02
N VAL A 200 8.24 -3.20 1.68
CA VAL A 200 7.43 -3.30 0.47
C VAL A 200 5.96 -3.14 0.84
N CYS A 201 5.25 -2.32 0.09
CA CYS A 201 3.80 -2.45 -0.08
C CYS A 201 3.57 -3.33 -1.30
N LEU A 202 3.04 -4.53 -1.11
CA LEU A 202 2.66 -5.38 -2.23
C LEU A 202 1.24 -5.04 -2.69
N ASP A 203 1.12 -4.40 -3.86
CA ASP A 203 -0.14 -4.33 -4.58
C ASP A 203 -0.30 -5.57 -5.47
N THR A 204 -1.34 -6.34 -5.17
CA THR A 204 -1.59 -7.63 -5.82
C THR A 204 -2.08 -7.49 -7.26
N GLY A 205 -2.82 -6.44 -7.56
CA GLY A 205 -3.32 -6.17 -8.92
C GLY A 205 -2.25 -5.60 -9.84
N HIS A 206 -1.37 -4.75 -9.33
CA HIS A 206 -0.24 -4.22 -10.09
C HIS A 206 0.72 -5.33 -10.55
N ALA A 207 0.88 -6.39 -9.77
CA ALA A 207 1.70 -7.54 -10.15
C ALA A 207 1.18 -8.28 -11.39
N LEU A 208 -0.09 -8.05 -11.79
CA LEU A 208 -0.72 -8.65 -12.96
C LEU A 208 -0.71 -7.76 -14.20
N ILE A 209 -0.22 -6.51 -14.11
CA ILE A 209 -0.24 -5.56 -15.22
C ILE A 209 1.03 -5.70 -16.04
N PRO A 210 0.92 -5.90 -17.37
CA PRO A 210 2.07 -6.13 -18.22
C PRO A 210 2.97 -4.90 -18.35
N LEU A 211 4.28 -5.15 -18.34
CA LEU A 211 5.28 -4.14 -18.68
C LEU A 211 5.29 -3.88 -20.20
N ASN A 212 5.23 -2.62 -20.63
CA ASN A 212 5.36 -2.22 -22.03
C ASN A 212 4.32 -2.84 -23.00
N GLY A 213 3.12 -3.19 -22.52
CA GLY A 213 2.12 -3.86 -23.37
C GLY A 213 2.51 -5.29 -23.75
N LYS A 214 3.63 -5.80 -23.27
CA LYS A 214 3.98 -7.21 -23.34
C LYS A 214 3.62 -7.84 -22.01
N TYR A 215 2.92 -8.98 -22.09
CA TYR A 215 2.62 -9.73 -20.88
C TYR A 215 3.90 -10.08 -20.16
N ILE A 216 3.95 -9.79 -18.88
CA ILE A 216 4.83 -10.50 -17.98
C ILE A 216 4.37 -11.95 -18.05
N ASP A 217 5.28 -12.85 -18.43
CA ASP A 217 4.99 -14.27 -18.44
C ASP A 217 4.50 -14.66 -17.03
N PRO A 218 3.23 -15.04 -16.85
CA PRO A 218 2.70 -15.39 -15.53
C PRO A 218 3.47 -16.54 -14.87
N VAL A 219 4.20 -17.32 -15.66
CA VAL A 219 5.09 -18.40 -15.16
C VAL A 219 6.41 -17.84 -14.62
N ARG A 220 6.83 -16.64 -15.03
CA ARG A 220 8.14 -16.08 -14.65
C ARG A 220 8.09 -14.91 -13.68
N ASN A 221 7.18 -13.93 -13.82
CA ASN A 221 7.26 -12.69 -13.04
C ASN A 221 5.92 -12.02 -12.74
N GLY A 222 4.78 -12.60 -13.03
CA GLY A 222 3.53 -11.86 -13.11
C GLY A 222 2.43 -12.32 -12.18
N ASP A 223 2.75 -13.13 -11.19
CA ASP A 223 1.79 -13.56 -10.18
C ASP A 223 2.08 -12.83 -8.87
N ALA A 224 1.06 -12.24 -8.26
CA ALA A 224 1.16 -11.64 -6.93
C ALA A 224 1.79 -12.60 -5.90
N LEU A 225 1.58 -13.90 -6.05
CA LEU A 225 2.17 -14.96 -5.23
C LEU A 225 3.68 -15.08 -5.46
N ASP A 226 4.16 -14.94 -6.70
CA ASP A 226 5.59 -14.95 -7.01
C ASP A 226 6.29 -13.73 -6.41
N VAL A 227 5.72 -12.54 -6.60
CA VAL A 227 6.24 -11.30 -5.98
C VAL A 227 6.28 -11.44 -4.46
N LEU A 228 5.20 -11.96 -3.84
CA LEU A 228 5.13 -12.20 -2.39
C LEU A 228 6.26 -13.12 -1.90
N ARG A 229 6.54 -14.21 -2.61
CA ARG A 229 7.64 -15.13 -2.29
C ARG A 229 9.01 -14.49 -2.40
N ARG A 230 9.21 -13.68 -3.46
CA ARG A 230 10.49 -12.98 -3.69
C ARG A 230 10.80 -11.95 -2.63
N ILE A 231 9.84 -11.08 -2.29
CA ILE A 231 10.04 -10.03 -1.29
C ILE A 231 10.18 -10.58 0.14
N GLY A 232 9.59 -11.74 0.41
CA GLY A 232 9.75 -12.46 1.68
C GLY A 232 9.47 -11.56 2.90
N THR A 233 10.43 -11.47 3.82
CA THR A 233 10.31 -10.67 5.05
C THR A 233 10.44 -9.15 4.83
N ARG A 234 10.70 -8.70 3.62
CA ARG A 234 10.67 -7.27 3.26
C ARG A 234 9.23 -6.72 3.17
N LEU A 235 8.21 -7.58 3.16
CA LEU A 235 6.82 -7.15 3.17
C LEU A 235 6.50 -6.31 4.41
N GLY A 236 5.99 -5.09 4.20
CA GLY A 236 5.55 -4.17 5.24
C GLY A 236 4.04 -4.00 5.29
N THR A 237 3.39 -3.87 4.15
CA THR A 237 1.94 -3.74 4.01
C THR A 237 1.45 -4.31 2.68
N LEU A 238 0.13 -4.30 2.47
CA LEU A 238 -0.55 -4.87 1.30
C LEU A 238 -1.55 -3.87 0.73
N HIS A 239 -1.68 -3.85 -0.59
CA HIS A 239 -2.84 -3.35 -1.29
C HIS A 239 -3.50 -4.51 -2.03
N ILE A 240 -4.71 -4.84 -1.63
CA ILE A 240 -5.46 -5.98 -2.15
C ILE A 240 -6.43 -5.51 -3.20
N GLN A 241 -6.16 -5.88 -4.42
CA GLN A 241 -7.00 -5.69 -5.58
C GLN A 241 -6.75 -6.80 -6.61
N GLN A 242 -7.55 -6.86 -7.65
CA GLN A 242 -7.40 -7.79 -8.74
C GLN A 242 -7.44 -7.09 -10.09
N ASN A 243 -6.63 -7.58 -11.02
CA ASN A 243 -6.67 -7.24 -12.43
C ASN A 243 -6.77 -8.54 -13.24
N PRO A 244 -7.38 -8.53 -14.41
CA PRO A 244 -7.51 -9.73 -15.26
C PRO A 244 -6.15 -10.24 -15.77
N GLY A 245 -5.11 -9.43 -15.76
CA GLY A 245 -3.77 -9.83 -16.18
C GLY A 245 -3.76 -10.32 -17.63
N ALA A 246 -3.12 -11.49 -17.85
CA ALA A 246 -3.05 -12.12 -19.17
C ALA A 246 -4.41 -12.60 -19.73
N LEU A 247 -5.47 -12.63 -18.92
CA LEU A 247 -6.82 -12.97 -19.39
C LEU A 247 -7.44 -11.88 -20.25
N ASP A 248 -6.97 -10.64 -20.16
CA ASP A 248 -7.41 -9.54 -21.02
C ASP A 248 -6.20 -8.78 -21.60
N PRO A 249 -5.58 -9.34 -22.65
CA PRO A 249 -4.40 -8.74 -23.28
C PRO A 249 -4.68 -7.39 -23.95
N THR A 250 -5.93 -7.09 -24.20
CA THR A 250 -6.32 -5.93 -24.99
C THR A 250 -6.54 -4.68 -24.14
N ASP A 251 -6.73 -4.83 -22.83
CA ASP A 251 -6.97 -3.73 -21.91
C ASP A 251 -6.10 -3.84 -20.64
N PRO A 252 -4.81 -3.49 -20.71
CA PRO A 252 -3.87 -3.59 -19.61
C PRO A 252 -4.02 -2.44 -18.57
N LYS A 253 -5.23 -1.95 -18.36
CA LYS A 253 -5.49 -0.90 -17.39
C LYS A 253 -5.56 -1.46 -15.99
N ASP A 254 -5.08 -0.66 -15.05
CA ASP A 254 -5.33 -0.89 -13.64
C ASP A 254 -6.82 -0.71 -13.34
N LYS A 255 -7.48 -1.80 -12.97
CA LYS A 255 -8.94 -1.85 -12.82
C LYS A 255 -9.42 -1.84 -11.38
N HIS A 256 -8.53 -2.03 -10.42
CA HIS A 256 -8.87 -2.11 -9.00
C HIS A 256 -10.12 -2.98 -8.73
N LEU A 257 -10.15 -4.18 -9.33
CA LEU A 257 -11.26 -5.12 -9.17
C LEU A 257 -11.22 -5.79 -7.79
N GLU A 258 -12.39 -6.19 -7.33
CA GLU A 258 -12.49 -6.99 -6.10
C GLU A 258 -11.95 -8.42 -6.28
N PRO A 259 -11.34 -9.02 -5.26
CA PRO A 259 -10.97 -10.43 -5.26
C PRO A 259 -12.14 -11.33 -5.68
N PHE A 260 -11.85 -12.36 -6.47
CA PHE A 260 -12.80 -13.30 -7.10
C PHE A 260 -13.68 -12.73 -8.21
N SER A 261 -13.50 -11.48 -8.64
CA SER A 261 -14.26 -10.91 -9.76
C SER A 261 -13.72 -11.25 -11.16
N GLY A 262 -12.96 -12.33 -11.27
CA GLY A 262 -12.23 -12.74 -12.47
C GLY A 262 -10.76 -12.30 -12.38
N GLY A 263 -9.84 -13.19 -12.70
CA GLY A 263 -8.40 -12.95 -12.61
C GLY A 263 -7.65 -14.21 -12.22
N LEU A 264 -6.32 -14.09 -12.07
CA LEU A 264 -5.41 -15.23 -11.97
C LEU A 264 -4.96 -15.54 -10.54
N ILE A 265 -5.27 -14.70 -9.56
CA ILE A 265 -4.78 -14.89 -8.18
C ILE A 265 -5.55 -16.00 -7.50
N ASP A 266 -4.85 -17.05 -7.07
CA ASP A 266 -5.37 -18.01 -6.09
C ASP A 266 -5.30 -17.39 -4.69
N TRP A 267 -6.42 -16.82 -4.25
CA TRP A 267 -6.51 -16.11 -2.98
C TRP A 267 -6.33 -17.01 -1.76
N GLY A 268 -6.64 -18.29 -1.87
CA GLY A 268 -6.42 -19.25 -0.80
C GLY A 268 -4.93 -19.51 -0.60
N GLU A 269 -4.21 -19.78 -1.70
CA GLU A 269 -2.76 -19.96 -1.70
C GLU A 269 -2.03 -18.68 -1.31
N PHE A 270 -2.45 -17.52 -1.84
CA PHE A 270 -1.86 -16.23 -1.49
C PHE A 270 -1.94 -15.94 0.02
N TYR A 271 -3.11 -16.14 0.61
CA TYR A 271 -3.30 -15.90 2.04
C TYR A 271 -2.52 -16.93 2.89
N TYR A 272 -2.44 -18.18 2.44
CA TYR A 272 -1.62 -19.22 3.09
C TYR A 272 -0.14 -18.84 3.09
N GLU A 273 0.40 -18.44 1.93
CA GLU A 273 1.79 -18.01 1.76
C GLU A 273 2.10 -16.81 2.67
N LEU A 274 1.20 -15.83 2.70
CA LEU A 274 1.28 -14.63 3.50
C LEU A 274 1.44 -14.92 5.00
N LEU A 275 0.65 -15.85 5.54
CA LEU A 275 0.69 -16.20 6.95
C LEU A 275 1.82 -17.17 7.31
N LYS A 276 2.05 -18.17 6.46
CA LYS A 276 2.96 -19.30 6.75
C LYS A 276 4.41 -18.91 6.49
N ASN A 277 4.72 -18.45 5.30
CA ASN A 277 6.09 -18.26 4.87
C ASN A 277 6.56 -16.81 5.12
N ASN A 278 5.74 -15.82 4.80
CA ASN A 278 6.06 -14.41 5.07
C ASN A 278 5.84 -14.00 6.53
N ARG A 279 5.10 -14.80 7.29
CA ARG A 279 4.75 -14.52 8.69
C ARG A 279 4.14 -13.13 8.90
N TYR A 280 3.40 -12.66 7.89
CA TYR A 280 2.77 -11.35 7.93
C TYR A 280 1.68 -11.29 9.01
N ARG A 281 1.61 -10.18 9.73
CA ARG A 281 0.65 -9.94 10.83
C ARG A 281 0.01 -8.55 10.73
N GLY A 282 0.14 -7.91 9.58
CA GLY A 282 -0.46 -6.62 9.29
C GLY A 282 -1.92 -6.70 8.89
N CYS A 283 -2.41 -5.66 8.24
CA CYS A 283 -3.78 -5.55 7.74
C CYS A 283 -3.91 -6.18 6.33
N PHE A 284 -5.04 -6.84 6.06
CA PHE A 284 -5.44 -7.26 4.72
C PHE A 284 -6.22 -6.11 4.09
N LEU A 285 -5.49 -5.18 3.47
CA LEU A 285 -5.99 -3.87 3.09
C LEU A 285 -6.52 -3.84 1.66
N TYR A 286 -7.81 -3.57 1.51
CA TYR A 286 -8.45 -3.44 0.20
C TYR A 286 -8.21 -2.06 -0.42
N GLU A 287 -7.66 -2.06 -1.64
CA GLU A 287 -7.59 -0.91 -2.55
C GLU A 287 -8.49 -1.16 -3.77
N VAL A 288 -9.77 -1.24 -3.56
CA VAL A 288 -10.78 -1.64 -4.54
C VAL A 288 -11.87 -0.60 -4.67
N SER A 289 -12.27 -0.33 -5.91
CA SER A 289 -13.51 0.40 -6.20
C SER A 289 -14.64 -0.61 -6.33
N PHE A 290 -15.35 -0.90 -5.22
CA PHE A 290 -16.50 -1.79 -5.26
C PHE A 290 -17.63 -1.19 -6.10
N LYS A 291 -18.04 -1.89 -7.15
CA LYS A 291 -18.99 -1.39 -8.19
C LYS A 291 -20.37 -1.00 -7.66
N GLN A 292 -20.74 -1.41 -6.47
CA GLN A 292 -22.12 -1.24 -5.95
C GLN A 292 -22.32 0.04 -5.14
N VAL A 293 -21.31 0.92 -5.06
CA VAL A 293 -21.40 2.05 -4.15
C VAL A 293 -20.84 3.33 -4.75
N TYR A 294 -21.72 4.03 -5.43
CA TYR A 294 -21.44 5.36 -5.98
C TYR A 294 -21.81 6.53 -5.05
N ASP A 295 -22.17 6.29 -3.83
CA ASP A 295 -22.79 7.31 -2.95
C ASP A 295 -21.85 7.95 -1.93
N GLY A 296 -20.55 7.68 -1.97
CA GLY A 296 -19.58 8.35 -1.09
C GLY A 296 -19.83 8.15 0.42
N ASP A 297 -20.71 7.22 0.77
CA ASP A 297 -21.25 7.03 2.13
C ASP A 297 -20.51 5.97 2.95
N GLY A 298 -19.38 5.45 2.46
CA GLY A 298 -18.56 4.46 3.18
C GLY A 298 -19.04 3.01 3.09
N SER A 299 -20.06 2.69 2.29
CA SER A 299 -20.55 1.32 2.10
C SER A 299 -19.49 0.39 1.48
N THR A 300 -18.41 0.95 0.91
CA THR A 300 -17.22 0.19 0.48
C THR A 300 -16.51 -0.53 1.65
N ILE A 301 -16.68 -0.06 2.89
CA ILE A 301 -16.14 -0.69 4.10
C ILE A 301 -16.85 -2.03 4.34
N GLU A 302 -18.18 -2.03 4.31
CA GLU A 302 -18.98 -3.23 4.49
C GLU A 302 -18.80 -4.23 3.34
N SER A 303 -18.64 -3.73 2.10
CA SER A 303 -18.35 -4.56 0.93
C SER A 303 -16.99 -5.25 1.06
N ALA A 304 -15.96 -4.54 1.49
CA ALA A 304 -14.63 -5.11 1.76
C ALA A 304 -14.70 -6.16 2.88
N LYS A 305 -15.43 -5.87 3.96
CA LYS A 305 -15.66 -6.84 5.05
C LYS A 305 -16.38 -8.09 4.56
N SER A 306 -17.42 -7.92 3.74
CA SER A 306 -18.18 -9.04 3.18
C SER A 306 -17.31 -9.92 2.26
N ASN A 307 -16.52 -9.31 1.37
CA ASN A 307 -15.59 -10.04 0.50
C ASN A 307 -14.57 -10.85 1.33
N TYR A 308 -13.97 -10.21 2.32
CA TYR A 308 -13.02 -10.89 3.22
C TYR A 308 -13.66 -12.08 3.95
N THR A 309 -14.80 -11.87 4.58
CA THR A 309 -15.44 -12.88 5.44
C THR A 309 -16.03 -14.04 4.64
N ASN A 310 -16.62 -13.75 3.48
CA ASN A 310 -17.36 -14.75 2.71
C ASN A 310 -16.55 -15.41 1.60
N LEU A 311 -15.45 -14.81 1.15
CA LEU A 311 -14.67 -15.32 0.03
C LEU A 311 -13.21 -15.61 0.39
N ILE A 312 -12.45 -14.59 0.88
CA ILE A 312 -11.01 -14.72 1.16
C ILE A 312 -10.75 -15.74 2.28
N TYR A 313 -11.30 -15.51 3.46
CA TYR A 313 -11.02 -16.38 4.61
C TYR A 313 -11.50 -17.82 4.42
N PRO A 314 -12.69 -18.09 3.86
CA PRO A 314 -13.08 -19.45 3.51
C PRO A 314 -12.18 -20.12 2.46
N ALA A 315 -11.62 -19.38 1.48
CA ALA A 315 -10.67 -19.93 0.53
C ALA A 315 -9.37 -20.37 1.24
N PHE A 316 -8.84 -19.56 2.13
CA PHE A 316 -7.70 -19.91 2.97
C PHE A 316 -7.96 -21.16 3.81
N VAL A 317 -9.11 -21.26 4.49
CA VAL A 317 -9.45 -22.44 5.31
C VAL A 317 -9.46 -23.72 4.48
N ARG A 318 -10.01 -23.68 3.25
CA ARG A 318 -9.97 -24.81 2.32
C ARG A 318 -8.54 -25.17 1.91
N THR A 319 -7.68 -24.18 1.64
CA THR A 319 -6.27 -24.41 1.29
C THR A 319 -5.50 -25.07 2.43
N VAL A 320 -5.70 -24.59 3.67
CA VAL A 320 -5.09 -25.21 4.86
C VAL A 320 -5.53 -26.68 5.00
N ALA A 321 -6.82 -26.97 4.81
CA ALA A 321 -7.34 -28.32 4.89
C ALA A 321 -6.75 -29.24 3.81
N ALA A 322 -6.54 -28.73 2.60
CA ALA A 322 -5.95 -29.50 1.50
C ALA A 322 -4.44 -29.76 1.66
N LYS A 323 -3.74 -29.01 2.51
CA LYS A 323 -2.30 -29.16 2.78
C LYS A 323 -1.99 -30.01 4.03
N LYS A 324 -3.01 -30.42 4.77
CA LYS A 324 -2.91 -31.40 5.87
C LYS A 324 -2.96 -32.83 5.34
#